data_66d6ef12aa2906406c001eb3af87cd20
#
_entry.id   66d6ef12aa2906406c001eb3af87cd20
#
_cell.length_a   1.000
_cell.length_b   1.000
_cell.length_c   1.000
_cell.angle_alpha   90.00
_cell.angle_beta   90.00
_cell.angle_gamma   90.00
#
_symmetry.space_group_name_H-M   'P 1'
#
loop_
_entity.id
_entity.type
_entity.pdbx_description
1 polymer ?
#
loop_
_entity_poly.entity_id
_entity_poly.type
_entity_poly.pdbx_seq_one_letter_code
_entity_poly.pdbx_strand_id
1 'polypeptide(L)'
;ANGVQAGDSCLLAVFTDNSDDKSYPPGKRQYTLDFAYHGGIYRDVWMIAKSPVAITDAIDSQTVGGGGVFVHFDKISEKSAQVYVNTEVQNDDARSESVTVETTLTDADGKVIKRSSGKLSLKPGEKKSIRQQMEVKNPTLWSPDTPYLYRVQSRIKKGNKSIDGGITRVGIRLAEFRGKDGFWLNGKPFGQLVGANRHQDFAYVGNALPNSQQWRDAKRLRDAGCTIIRVAHYPQDPAFMDACDELGLFVIVATPGWQYWNKDPKFGELVHQNTREMIRRDRNHPSVLMWEPILNETRYPLDFALKALEITKEEYPYPGRPVAAADVHSAGVKEHYDVVYGWPGDDEKEDKPEQCIFTREFGENVDDWYAHNNNNRASRSWGERPLLVQAMSLAKSYDEMYRTTGLFIGGAQW
;
A
#
# COMPACT_ATOMS: atom_id res chain seq x y z
N ALA A 1 14.13 24.09 12.20
CA ALA A 1 13.97 25.14 13.20
C ALA A 1 15.13 26.14 13.03
N ASN A 2 14.82 27.35 12.59
CA ASN A 2 15.81 28.40 12.45
C ASN A 2 16.27 28.83 13.86
N GLY A 3 17.58 28.76 14.15
CA GLY A 3 18.19 29.25 15.38
C GLY A 3 18.54 28.21 16.42
N VAL A 4 18.24 26.93 16.23
CA VAL A 4 18.68 25.85 17.14
C VAL A 4 20.04 25.33 16.73
N GLN A 5 20.99 25.31 17.66
CA GLN A 5 22.36 24.81 17.42
C GLN A 5 22.57 23.47 18.13
N ALA A 6 23.63 22.74 17.74
CA ALA A 6 23.98 21.50 18.39
C ALA A 6 24.30 21.73 19.89
N GLY A 7 23.61 21.03 20.77
CA GLY A 7 23.70 21.19 22.22
C GLY A 7 22.60 22.05 22.84
N ASP A 8 21.81 22.75 22.04
CA ASP A 8 20.66 23.50 22.53
C ASP A 8 19.51 22.60 22.95
N SER A 9 18.70 23.05 23.89
CA SER A 9 17.41 22.47 24.25
C SER A 9 16.30 23.24 23.54
N CYS A 10 15.36 22.55 22.92
CA CYS A 10 14.19 23.17 22.32
C CYS A 10 12.92 22.47 22.77
N LEU A 11 11.81 23.23 22.82
CA LEU A 11 10.47 22.72 23.03
C LEU A 11 9.79 22.54 21.68
N LEU A 12 9.35 21.32 21.39
CA LEU A 12 8.51 21.03 20.24
C LEU A 12 7.04 21.02 20.70
N ALA A 13 6.23 21.94 20.17
CA ALA A 13 4.79 21.92 20.33
C ALA A 13 4.13 21.41 19.06
N VAL A 14 3.24 20.43 19.20
CA VAL A 14 2.47 19.86 18.08
C VAL A 14 0.99 20.18 18.33
N PHE A 15 0.37 20.86 17.37
CA PHE A 15 -1.07 21.09 17.36
C PHE A 15 -1.70 20.12 16.35
N THR A 16 -2.74 19.41 16.78
CA THR A 16 -3.52 18.52 15.92
C THR A 16 -4.99 18.95 15.99
N ASP A 17 -5.64 18.97 14.83
CA ASP A 17 -7.05 19.28 14.70
C ASP A 17 -7.71 18.27 13.77
N ASN A 18 -8.75 17.58 14.25
CA ASN A 18 -9.57 16.65 13.48
C ASN A 18 -11.03 17.09 13.41
N SER A 19 -11.29 18.38 13.60
CA SER A 19 -12.62 18.95 13.38
C SER A 19 -13.08 18.75 11.92
N ASP A 20 -14.40 18.69 11.74
CA ASP A 20 -15.00 18.52 10.42
C ASP A 20 -14.63 19.67 9.48
N ASP A 21 -13.86 19.39 8.45
CA ASP A 21 -13.53 20.33 7.37
C ASP A 21 -13.90 19.75 6.00
N LYS A 22 -14.91 20.32 5.37
CA LYS A 22 -15.39 19.91 4.05
C LYS A 22 -14.43 20.25 2.90
N SER A 23 -13.52 21.16 3.11
CA SER A 23 -12.55 21.62 2.11
C SER A 23 -11.27 20.77 2.09
N TYR A 24 -11.07 19.95 3.12
CA TYR A 24 -9.90 19.11 3.30
C TYR A 24 -10.27 17.62 3.28
N PRO A 25 -9.55 16.75 2.53
CA PRO A 25 -9.82 15.32 2.54
C PRO A 25 -9.65 14.70 3.93
N PRO A 26 -10.52 13.74 4.31
CA PRO A 26 -11.58 13.09 3.54
C PRO A 26 -12.88 13.88 3.43
N GLY A 27 -13.07 15.00 4.15
CA GLY A 27 -14.12 15.98 4.02
C GLY A 27 -15.51 15.57 4.54
N LYS A 28 -15.79 14.29 4.65
CA LYS A 28 -17.07 13.80 5.17
C LYS A 28 -17.14 13.98 6.68
N ARG A 29 -18.27 14.49 7.17
CA ARG A 29 -18.46 14.76 8.61
C ARG A 29 -18.43 13.47 9.44
N GLN A 30 -17.78 13.52 10.59
CA GLN A 30 -17.59 12.39 11.50
C GLN A 30 -18.89 11.66 11.84
N TYR A 31 -19.95 12.38 12.18
CA TYR A 31 -21.24 11.80 12.59
C TYR A 31 -22.01 11.12 11.43
N THR A 32 -21.53 11.23 10.20
CA THR A 32 -22.12 10.57 9.02
C THR A 32 -21.28 9.41 8.52
N LEU A 33 -20.18 9.10 9.19
CA LEU A 33 -19.33 7.94 8.91
C LEU A 33 -19.85 6.69 9.63
N ASP A 34 -19.63 5.54 9.06
CA ASP A 34 -19.80 4.24 9.73
C ASP A 34 -18.48 3.71 10.31
N PHE A 35 -17.44 4.50 10.28
CA PHE A 35 -16.14 4.31 10.96
C PHE A 35 -15.63 5.65 11.50
N ALA A 36 -14.57 5.65 12.31
CA ALA A 36 -14.07 6.86 12.96
C ALA A 36 -12.73 7.32 12.38
N TYR A 37 -12.58 8.64 12.16
CA TYR A 37 -11.29 9.30 12.03
C TYR A 37 -10.84 9.79 13.40
N HIS A 38 -9.92 9.05 14.01
CA HIS A 38 -9.39 9.42 15.33
C HIS A 38 -8.42 10.59 15.18
N GLY A 39 -8.56 11.58 16.07
CA GLY A 39 -7.66 12.72 16.13
C GLY A 39 -6.45 12.49 17.01
N GLY A 40 -5.55 13.45 17.02
CA GLY A 40 -4.32 13.42 17.80
C GLY A 40 -3.19 12.66 17.14
N ILE A 41 -2.18 12.34 17.93
CA ILE A 41 -1.02 11.52 17.51
C ILE A 41 -1.31 10.07 17.89
N TYR A 42 -1.53 9.22 16.91
CA TYR A 42 -1.90 7.82 17.11
C TYR A 42 -0.94 6.82 16.44
N ARG A 43 0.08 7.31 15.76
CA ARG A 43 1.18 6.50 15.17
C ARG A 43 2.52 6.93 15.74
N ASP A 44 3.56 6.14 15.48
CA ASP A 44 4.91 6.43 15.89
C ASP A 44 5.39 7.80 15.39
N VAL A 45 6.11 8.51 16.25
CA VAL A 45 6.77 9.77 15.93
C VAL A 45 8.28 9.56 15.99
N TRP A 46 8.97 9.85 14.90
CA TRP A 46 10.39 9.67 14.77
C TRP A 46 11.11 11.00 14.59
N MET A 47 12.19 11.20 15.32
CA MET A 47 13.14 12.27 15.03
C MET A 47 14.37 11.68 14.36
N ILE A 48 14.60 12.04 13.11
CA ILE A 48 15.71 11.51 12.31
C ILE A 48 16.77 12.59 12.15
N ALA A 49 17.95 12.37 12.73
CA ALA A 49 19.11 13.23 12.53
C ALA A 49 20.00 12.66 11.42
N LYS A 50 20.25 13.44 10.39
CA LYS A 50 21.06 13.05 9.23
C LYS A 50 22.27 13.94 9.06
N SER A 51 23.27 13.45 8.30
CA SER A 51 24.33 14.27 7.76
C SER A 51 23.75 15.30 6.77
N PRO A 52 24.38 16.47 6.56
CA PRO A 52 23.99 17.40 5.51
C PRO A 52 23.96 16.76 4.12
N VAL A 53 24.75 15.73 3.88
CA VAL A 53 24.62 14.90 2.66
C VAL A 53 24.01 13.56 3.05
N ALA A 54 22.79 13.34 2.62
CA ALA A 54 22.00 12.19 3.07
C ALA A 54 21.05 11.67 1.98
N ILE A 55 20.56 10.44 2.16
CA ILE A 55 19.46 9.89 1.38
C ILE A 55 18.21 10.71 1.68
N THR A 56 17.47 11.15 0.65
CA THR A 56 16.22 11.90 0.83
C THR A 56 15.15 11.04 1.49
N ASP A 57 14.16 11.67 2.08
CA ASP A 57 12.90 11.01 2.40
C ASP A 57 12.06 10.83 1.12
N ALA A 58 11.39 9.69 0.98
CA ALA A 58 10.64 9.39 -0.24
C ALA A 58 9.43 10.31 -0.45
N ILE A 59 8.82 10.78 0.64
CA ILE A 59 7.66 11.68 0.60
C ILE A 59 8.13 13.13 0.45
N ASP A 60 9.02 13.59 1.35
CA ASP A 60 9.46 14.99 1.42
C ASP A 60 10.24 15.42 0.18
N SER A 61 10.92 14.50 -0.50
CA SER A 61 11.69 14.83 -1.70
C SER A 61 10.84 15.36 -2.84
N GLN A 62 9.55 15.03 -2.87
CA GLN A 62 8.60 15.37 -3.94
C GLN A 62 9.03 14.90 -5.35
N THR A 63 9.98 13.97 -5.46
CA THR A 63 10.48 13.45 -6.73
C THR A 63 9.52 12.36 -7.26
N VAL A 64 8.91 12.64 -8.41
CA VAL A 64 7.97 11.71 -9.07
C VAL A 64 8.70 10.44 -9.49
N GLY A 65 8.15 9.28 -9.13
CA GLY A 65 8.77 7.98 -9.41
C GLY A 65 10.16 7.79 -8.81
N GLY A 66 10.51 8.62 -7.81
CA GLY A 66 11.83 8.67 -7.19
C GLY A 66 11.76 9.02 -5.71
N GLY A 67 12.85 9.58 -5.16
CA GLY A 67 13.00 9.93 -3.75
C GLY A 67 13.35 8.74 -2.86
N GLY A 68 14.16 8.97 -1.84
CA GLY A 68 14.59 7.93 -0.90
C GLY A 68 15.32 6.77 -1.57
N VAL A 69 15.00 5.57 -1.13
CA VAL A 69 15.42 4.30 -1.76
C VAL A 69 14.20 3.66 -2.41
N PHE A 70 14.25 3.47 -3.72
CA PHE A 70 13.19 2.82 -4.49
C PHE A 70 13.73 1.56 -5.16
N VAL A 71 13.16 0.42 -4.84
CA VAL A 71 13.58 -0.89 -5.35
C VAL A 71 12.49 -1.45 -6.27
N HIS A 72 12.91 -1.90 -7.45
CA HIS A 72 12.02 -2.60 -8.37
C HIS A 72 12.74 -3.76 -9.04
N PHE A 73 11.98 -4.62 -9.68
CA PHE A 73 12.46 -5.87 -10.25
C PHE A 73 12.07 -6.00 -11.71
N ASP A 74 12.89 -6.72 -12.46
CA ASP A 74 12.63 -7.07 -13.86
C ASP A 74 13.15 -8.47 -14.16
N LYS A 75 12.68 -9.08 -15.26
CA LYS A 75 13.12 -10.40 -15.74
C LYS A 75 13.11 -11.45 -14.62
N ILE A 76 12.01 -11.48 -13.87
CA ILE A 76 11.84 -12.35 -12.70
C ILE A 76 11.50 -13.76 -13.17
N SER A 77 12.26 -14.73 -12.67
CA SER A 77 12.02 -16.16 -12.84
C SER A 77 12.61 -16.95 -11.66
N GLU A 78 12.33 -18.23 -11.59
CA GLU A 78 12.96 -19.13 -10.59
C GLU A 78 14.49 -19.23 -10.78
N LYS A 79 15.03 -18.92 -11.98
CA LYS A 79 16.46 -18.98 -12.29
C LYS A 79 17.19 -17.67 -11.99
N SER A 80 16.54 -16.54 -12.19
CA SER A 80 17.17 -15.23 -11.99
C SER A 80 16.15 -14.13 -11.84
N ALA A 81 16.58 -13.03 -11.21
CA ALA A 81 15.85 -11.76 -11.18
C ALA A 81 16.83 -10.59 -11.28
N GLN A 82 16.44 -9.55 -11.98
CA GLN A 82 17.16 -8.28 -11.98
C GLN A 82 16.58 -7.37 -10.91
N VAL A 83 17.44 -6.88 -10.03
CA VAL A 83 17.10 -5.96 -8.94
C VAL A 83 17.67 -4.60 -9.28
N TYR A 84 16.82 -3.60 -9.33
CA TYR A 84 17.18 -2.20 -9.53
C TYR A 84 16.96 -1.43 -8.25
N VAL A 85 17.93 -0.65 -7.83
CA VAL A 85 17.87 0.22 -6.67
C VAL A 85 18.16 1.64 -7.11
N ASN A 86 17.16 2.49 -7.00
CA ASN A 86 17.30 3.92 -7.20
C ASN A 86 17.48 4.57 -5.82
N THR A 87 18.59 5.24 -5.59
CA THR A 87 18.86 5.96 -4.35
C THR A 87 19.02 7.44 -4.66
N GLU A 88 18.18 8.27 -4.08
CA GLU A 88 18.29 9.72 -4.21
C GLU A 88 19.02 10.30 -3.01
N VAL A 89 20.00 11.17 -3.31
CA VAL A 89 20.84 11.83 -2.31
C VAL A 89 20.72 13.33 -2.49
N GLN A 90 20.58 14.05 -1.37
CA GLN A 90 20.56 15.52 -1.31
C GLN A 90 21.79 16.02 -0.59
N ASN A 91 22.30 17.18 -1.03
CA ASN A 91 23.37 17.91 -0.38
C ASN A 91 22.85 19.23 0.18
N ASP A 92 22.64 19.28 1.50
CA ASP A 92 22.27 20.50 2.24
C ASP A 92 23.47 21.24 2.81
N ASP A 93 24.71 20.80 2.50
CA ASP A 93 25.93 21.54 2.85
C ASP A 93 26.09 22.78 1.96
N ALA A 94 26.76 23.79 2.48
CA ALA A 94 27.12 25.02 1.71
C ALA A 94 28.18 24.80 0.64
N ARG A 95 28.79 23.61 0.58
CA ARG A 95 29.85 23.24 -0.35
C ARG A 95 29.41 22.11 -1.27
N SER A 96 30.03 22.08 -2.46
CA SER A 96 29.86 20.89 -3.32
C SER A 96 30.52 19.68 -2.69
N GLU A 97 29.82 18.55 -2.72
CA GLU A 97 30.26 17.31 -2.09
C GLU A 97 30.34 16.16 -3.11
N SER A 98 31.31 15.28 -2.90
CA SER A 98 31.45 14.05 -3.69
C SER A 98 31.34 12.85 -2.73
N VAL A 99 30.38 11.98 -3.01
CA VAL A 99 30.08 10.81 -2.18
C VAL A 99 30.03 9.54 -3.01
N THR A 100 30.20 8.41 -2.36
CA THR A 100 29.95 7.09 -2.94
C THR A 100 28.67 6.53 -2.36
N VAL A 101 27.74 6.14 -3.22
CA VAL A 101 26.55 5.36 -2.86
C VAL A 101 26.90 3.88 -2.99
N GLU A 102 26.94 3.19 -1.87
CA GLU A 102 27.18 1.74 -1.80
C GLU A 102 25.87 1.02 -1.49
N THR A 103 25.49 0.08 -2.33
CA THR A 103 24.29 -0.75 -2.11
C THR A 103 24.71 -2.20 -1.97
N THR A 104 24.27 -2.83 -0.88
CA THR A 104 24.51 -4.25 -0.59
C THR A 104 23.16 -4.97 -0.52
N LEU A 105 22.98 -5.97 -1.37
CA LEU A 105 21.84 -6.87 -1.30
C LEU A 105 22.24 -8.10 -0.45
N THR A 106 21.45 -8.40 0.57
CA THR A 106 21.62 -9.59 1.41
C THR A 106 20.36 -10.45 1.40
N ASP A 107 20.53 -11.74 1.70
CA ASP A 107 19.42 -12.63 2.01
C ASP A 107 18.82 -12.36 3.40
N ALA A 108 17.85 -13.19 3.79
CA ALA A 108 17.18 -13.08 5.08
C ALA A 108 18.13 -13.27 6.28
N ASP A 109 19.18 -14.07 6.10
CA ASP A 109 20.18 -14.40 7.13
C ASP A 109 21.32 -13.36 7.18
N GLY A 110 21.29 -12.35 6.29
CA GLY A 110 22.31 -11.31 6.22
C GLY A 110 23.52 -11.66 5.36
N LYS A 111 23.53 -12.82 4.68
CA LYS A 111 24.59 -13.20 3.75
C LYS A 111 24.55 -12.30 2.52
N VAL A 112 25.67 -11.74 2.16
CA VAL A 112 25.79 -10.87 0.99
C VAL A 112 25.61 -11.67 -0.29
N ILE A 113 24.63 -11.23 -1.09
CA ILE A 113 24.37 -11.77 -2.44
C ILE A 113 25.14 -10.95 -3.48
N LYS A 114 25.00 -9.62 -3.42
CA LYS A 114 25.63 -8.72 -4.40
C LYS A 114 25.91 -7.36 -3.77
N ARG A 115 26.92 -6.68 -4.31
CA ARG A 115 27.22 -5.27 -4.02
C ARG A 115 27.31 -4.49 -5.30
N SER A 116 26.92 -3.24 -5.22
CA SER A 116 27.09 -2.23 -6.28
C SER A 116 27.52 -0.91 -5.65
N SER A 117 28.30 -0.12 -6.35
CA SER A 117 28.68 1.21 -5.87
C SER A 117 28.79 2.19 -7.05
N GLY A 118 28.54 3.46 -6.76
CA GLY A 118 28.68 4.52 -7.73
C GLY A 118 28.93 5.86 -7.05
N LYS A 119 29.57 6.78 -7.77
CA LYS A 119 29.91 8.11 -7.26
C LYS A 119 28.87 9.13 -7.67
N LEU A 120 28.55 10.04 -6.76
CA LEU A 120 27.75 11.23 -7.01
C LEU A 120 28.52 12.48 -6.61
N SER A 121 28.46 13.49 -7.46
CA SER A 121 28.92 14.84 -7.12
C SER A 121 27.71 15.76 -7.10
N LEU A 122 27.50 16.43 -5.96
CA LEU A 122 26.33 17.26 -5.69
C LEU A 122 26.77 18.68 -5.34
N LYS A 123 26.15 19.66 -5.98
CA LYS A 123 26.28 21.08 -5.60
C LYS A 123 25.45 21.35 -4.33
N PRO A 124 25.67 22.49 -3.64
CA PRO A 124 24.79 22.93 -2.57
C PRO A 124 23.32 22.93 -2.98
N GLY A 125 22.43 22.36 -2.18
CA GLY A 125 21.00 22.22 -2.42
C GLY A 125 20.60 21.23 -3.51
N GLU A 126 21.57 20.56 -4.15
CA GLU A 126 21.26 19.65 -5.27
C GLU A 126 20.80 18.27 -4.80
N LYS A 127 19.78 17.74 -5.47
CA LYS A 127 19.35 16.33 -5.38
C LYS A 127 19.76 15.58 -6.64
N LYS A 128 20.28 14.37 -6.45
CA LYS A 128 20.59 13.45 -7.58
C LYS A 128 20.26 12.02 -7.20
N SER A 129 19.76 11.29 -8.17
CA SER A 129 19.54 9.85 -8.07
C SER A 129 20.62 9.05 -8.76
N ILE A 130 20.97 7.91 -8.18
CA ILE A 130 21.78 6.89 -8.81
C ILE A 130 20.98 5.60 -8.92
N ARG A 131 20.98 5.01 -10.11
CA ARG A 131 20.38 3.70 -10.38
C ARG A 131 21.45 2.64 -10.38
N GLN A 132 21.30 1.63 -9.55
CA GLN A 132 22.18 0.48 -9.45
C GLN A 132 21.42 -0.80 -9.81
N GLN A 133 22.07 -1.70 -10.55
CA GLN A 133 21.50 -2.95 -11.02
C GLN A 133 22.30 -4.12 -10.45
N MET A 134 21.59 -5.15 -10.01
CA MET A 134 22.16 -6.37 -9.45
C MET A 134 21.35 -7.57 -9.94
N GLU A 135 22.04 -8.66 -10.27
CA GLU A 135 21.39 -9.94 -10.59
C GLU A 135 21.38 -10.84 -9.36
N VAL A 136 20.24 -11.45 -9.09
CA VAL A 136 20.08 -12.54 -8.12
C VAL A 136 19.85 -13.83 -8.89
N LYS A 137 20.74 -14.82 -8.71
CA LYS A 137 20.61 -16.15 -9.28
C LYS A 137 19.81 -17.05 -8.33
N ASN A 138 18.90 -17.84 -8.89
CA ASN A 138 18.00 -18.72 -8.15
C ASN A 138 17.35 -18.01 -6.94
N PRO A 139 16.61 -16.92 -7.18
CA PRO A 139 16.01 -16.17 -6.09
C PRO A 139 14.93 -16.99 -5.38
N THR A 140 14.85 -16.86 -4.06
CA THR A 140 13.67 -17.27 -3.32
C THR A 140 12.59 -16.21 -3.58
N LEU A 141 11.56 -16.56 -4.34
CA LEU A 141 10.49 -15.66 -4.72
C LEU A 141 9.49 -15.50 -3.56
N TRP A 142 9.08 -14.25 -3.32
CA TRP A 142 8.07 -13.95 -2.32
C TRP A 142 6.70 -14.44 -2.78
N SER A 143 5.98 -15.09 -1.88
CA SER A 143 4.58 -15.47 -2.04
C SER A 143 3.90 -15.54 -0.66
N PRO A 144 2.57 -15.64 -0.57
CA PRO A 144 1.87 -15.91 0.68
C PRO A 144 2.41 -17.12 1.45
N ASP A 145 2.79 -18.17 0.76
CA ASP A 145 3.31 -19.41 1.39
C ASP A 145 4.82 -19.39 1.63
N THR A 146 5.53 -18.48 0.98
CA THR A 146 6.96 -18.26 1.14
C THR A 146 7.24 -16.76 1.19
N PRO A 147 6.94 -16.08 2.31
CA PRO A 147 7.09 -14.63 2.42
C PRO A 147 8.55 -14.22 2.66
N TYR A 148 9.42 -14.57 1.71
CA TYR A 148 10.85 -14.38 1.82
C TYR A 148 11.27 -12.95 1.52
N LEU A 149 12.00 -12.34 2.46
CA LEU A 149 12.44 -10.95 2.39
C LEU A 149 13.96 -10.84 2.28
N TYR A 150 14.40 -10.17 1.23
CA TYR A 150 15.77 -9.68 1.09
C TYR A 150 15.92 -8.32 1.78
N ARG A 151 17.18 -7.91 2.04
CA ARG A 151 17.51 -6.59 2.57
C ARG A 151 18.43 -5.85 1.62
N VAL A 152 18.02 -4.67 1.22
CA VAL A 152 18.83 -3.70 0.47
C VAL A 152 19.39 -2.72 1.48
N GLN A 153 20.69 -2.77 1.73
CA GLN A 153 21.42 -1.83 2.57
C GLN A 153 22.01 -0.75 1.67
N SER A 154 21.53 0.47 1.78
CA SER A 154 22.07 1.65 1.09
C SER A 154 22.92 2.46 2.04
N ARG A 155 24.12 2.82 1.64
CA ARG A 155 25.08 3.63 2.44
C ARG A 155 25.64 4.76 1.61
N ILE A 156 25.72 5.94 2.21
CA ILE A 156 26.43 7.10 1.68
C ILE A 156 27.78 7.20 2.36
N LYS A 157 28.84 7.20 1.57
CA LYS A 157 30.22 7.28 2.07
C LYS A 157 30.93 8.52 1.57
N LYS A 158 31.65 9.20 2.48
CA LYS A 158 32.62 10.24 2.14
C LYS A 158 34.00 9.69 2.47
N GLY A 159 34.78 9.39 1.42
CA GLY A 159 35.97 8.55 1.58
C GLY A 159 35.62 7.17 2.14
N ASN A 160 36.26 6.80 3.24
CA ASN A 160 36.02 5.53 3.92
C ASN A 160 34.93 5.60 5.02
N LYS A 161 34.42 6.79 5.34
CA LYS A 161 33.45 7.00 6.41
C LYS A 161 32.03 6.91 5.86
N SER A 162 31.19 6.06 6.47
CA SER A 162 29.73 6.11 6.25
C SER A 162 29.18 7.33 6.97
N ILE A 163 28.40 8.14 6.24
CA ILE A 163 27.79 9.36 6.77
C ILE A 163 26.26 9.28 6.85
N ASP A 164 25.66 8.38 6.06
CA ASP A 164 24.23 8.08 6.11
C ASP A 164 23.96 6.67 5.56
N GLY A 165 22.76 6.14 5.80
CA GLY A 165 22.33 4.87 5.24
C GLY A 165 21.04 4.33 5.87
N GLY A 166 20.51 3.30 5.25
CA GLY A 166 19.30 2.62 5.70
C GLY A 166 19.19 1.21 5.15
N ILE A 167 18.19 0.49 5.64
CA ILE A 167 17.83 -0.86 5.20
C ILE A 167 16.42 -0.82 4.67
N THR A 168 16.22 -1.28 3.43
CA THR A 168 14.92 -1.49 2.81
C THR A 168 14.69 -2.98 2.67
N ARG A 169 13.62 -3.52 3.25
CA ARG A 169 13.20 -4.91 3.06
C ARG A 169 12.43 -5.02 1.77
N VAL A 170 12.65 -6.07 1.01
CA VAL A 170 12.01 -6.28 -0.30
C VAL A 170 11.77 -7.77 -0.56
N GLY A 171 10.69 -8.08 -1.27
CA GLY A 171 10.40 -9.43 -1.74
C GLY A 171 10.38 -9.46 -3.26
N ILE A 172 11.12 -10.37 -3.86
CA ILE A 172 11.16 -10.56 -5.32
C ILE A 172 9.94 -11.39 -5.70
N ARG A 173 9.04 -10.85 -6.52
CA ARG A 173 7.87 -11.56 -7.02
C ARG A 173 7.44 -11.07 -8.40
N LEU A 174 6.81 -11.95 -9.17
CA LEU A 174 6.14 -11.63 -10.43
C LEU A 174 4.63 -11.83 -10.25
N ALA A 175 3.86 -10.76 -10.30
CA ALA A 175 2.40 -10.80 -10.26
C ALA A 175 1.84 -10.39 -11.61
N GLU A 176 0.92 -11.17 -12.14
CA GLU A 176 0.34 -10.96 -13.47
C GLU A 176 -1.18 -11.13 -13.41
N PHE A 177 -1.87 -10.19 -14.05
CA PHE A 177 -3.32 -10.19 -14.19
C PHE A 177 -3.64 -10.48 -15.66
N ARG A 178 -4.07 -11.70 -15.95
CA ARG A 178 -4.14 -12.25 -17.31
C ARG A 178 -5.59 -12.35 -17.86
N GLY A 179 -6.45 -11.46 -17.42
CA GLY A 179 -7.84 -11.45 -17.87
C GLY A 179 -8.53 -12.79 -17.58
N LYS A 180 -8.99 -13.49 -18.60
CA LYS A 180 -9.70 -14.79 -18.47
C LYS A 180 -8.87 -15.91 -17.84
N ASP A 181 -7.55 -15.79 -17.85
CA ASP A 181 -6.66 -16.74 -17.18
C ASP A 181 -6.44 -16.41 -15.70
N GLY A 182 -7.09 -15.35 -15.18
CA GLY A 182 -7.09 -14.95 -13.78
C GLY A 182 -5.76 -14.38 -13.29
N PHE A 183 -5.51 -14.53 -12.00
CA PHE A 183 -4.31 -14.03 -11.33
C PHE A 183 -3.20 -15.09 -11.30
N TRP A 184 -2.00 -14.69 -11.67
CA TRP A 184 -0.80 -15.52 -11.68
C TRP A 184 0.28 -14.94 -10.78
N LEU A 185 0.93 -15.79 -10.02
CA LEU A 185 2.05 -15.43 -9.15
C LEU A 185 3.26 -16.29 -9.47
N ASN A 186 4.41 -15.65 -9.72
CA ASN A 186 5.67 -16.33 -9.98
C ASN A 186 5.60 -17.37 -11.13
N GLY A 187 4.83 -17.02 -12.18
CA GLY A 187 4.64 -17.82 -13.37
C GLY A 187 3.68 -19.02 -13.21
N LYS A 188 2.91 -19.08 -12.12
CA LYS A 188 1.92 -20.14 -11.85
C LYS A 188 0.55 -19.53 -11.57
N PRO A 189 -0.56 -20.19 -11.96
CA PRO A 189 -1.89 -19.77 -11.53
C PRO A 189 -1.95 -19.75 -10.00
N PHE A 190 -2.46 -18.66 -9.43
CA PHE A 190 -2.55 -18.53 -7.97
C PHE A 190 -3.90 -19.04 -7.43
N GLY A 191 -4.95 -18.95 -8.22
CA GLY A 191 -6.33 -19.14 -7.79
C GLY A 191 -6.96 -17.84 -7.30
N GLN A 192 -7.87 -17.92 -6.35
CA GLN A 192 -8.65 -16.76 -5.90
C GLN A 192 -7.95 -15.99 -4.77
N LEU A 193 -7.97 -14.67 -4.89
CA LEU A 193 -7.52 -13.73 -3.88
C LEU A 193 -8.69 -13.46 -2.92
N VAL A 194 -8.81 -14.22 -1.85
CA VAL A 194 -9.94 -14.07 -0.92
C VAL A 194 -9.47 -13.65 0.46
N GLY A 195 -10.14 -12.66 1.02
CA GLY A 195 -9.76 -12.10 2.31
C GLY A 195 -10.79 -11.15 2.90
N ALA A 196 -10.32 -10.10 3.53
CA ALA A 196 -11.18 -9.17 4.25
C ALA A 196 -10.78 -7.72 4.06
N ASN A 197 -11.71 -6.81 4.32
CA ASN A 197 -11.44 -5.41 4.55
C ASN A 197 -10.95 -5.20 5.98
N ARG A 198 -10.14 -4.16 6.22
CA ARG A 198 -9.65 -3.83 7.54
C ARG A 198 -9.70 -2.33 7.81
N HIS A 199 -10.38 -1.95 8.90
CA HIS A 199 -10.12 -0.73 9.63
C HIS A 199 -9.07 -1.00 10.72
N GLN A 200 -8.22 -0.01 11.04
CA GLN A 200 -7.13 -0.24 12.01
C GLN A 200 -7.48 0.12 13.45
N ASP A 201 -8.72 0.50 13.71
CA ASP A 201 -9.16 0.83 15.05
C ASP A 201 -9.43 -0.41 15.91
N PHE A 202 -9.31 -0.23 17.22
CA PHE A 202 -9.56 -1.28 18.19
C PHE A 202 -10.29 -0.72 19.41
N ALA A 203 -11.07 -1.59 20.09
CA ALA A 203 -11.81 -1.21 21.26
C ALA A 203 -10.89 -0.55 22.31
N TYR A 204 -11.37 0.54 22.90
CA TYR A 204 -10.74 1.37 23.94
C TYR A 204 -9.59 2.27 23.50
N VAL A 205 -8.84 1.92 22.45
CA VAL A 205 -7.65 2.68 22.02
C VAL A 205 -7.81 3.36 20.67
N GLY A 206 -8.91 3.09 19.94
CA GLY A 206 -9.10 3.62 18.59
C GLY A 206 -7.94 3.24 17.67
N ASN A 207 -7.41 4.22 16.94
CA ASN A 207 -6.28 4.01 16.03
C ASN A 207 -4.90 3.97 16.71
N ALA A 208 -4.83 4.19 18.04
CA ALA A 208 -3.56 4.17 18.78
C ALA A 208 -3.13 2.74 19.14
N LEU A 209 -3.14 1.85 18.16
CA LEU A 209 -2.69 0.48 18.33
C LEU A 209 -1.16 0.41 18.38
N PRO A 210 -0.57 -0.31 19.35
CA PRO A 210 0.86 -0.58 19.33
C PRO A 210 1.24 -1.50 18.15
N ASN A 211 2.49 -1.40 17.68
CA ASN A 211 3.00 -2.17 16.55
C ASN A 211 2.80 -3.68 16.72
N SER A 212 2.92 -4.19 17.94
CA SER A 212 2.66 -5.60 18.26
C SER A 212 1.21 -6.03 18.02
N GLN A 213 0.24 -5.13 18.20
CA GLN A 213 -1.17 -5.41 17.88
C GLN A 213 -1.41 -5.35 16.38
N GLN A 214 -0.79 -4.44 15.65
CA GLN A 214 -0.82 -4.39 14.19
C GLN A 214 -0.35 -5.73 13.60
N TRP A 215 0.76 -6.26 14.11
CA TRP A 215 1.30 -7.56 13.70
C TRP A 215 0.36 -8.71 14.06
N ARG A 216 -0.22 -8.68 15.26
CA ARG A 216 -1.18 -9.70 15.72
C ARG A 216 -2.44 -9.74 14.86
N ASP A 217 -2.94 -8.59 14.42
CA ASP A 217 -4.09 -8.51 13.53
C ASP A 217 -3.79 -9.16 12.18
N ALA A 218 -2.65 -8.80 11.57
CA ALA A 218 -2.21 -9.43 10.33
C ALA A 218 -2.09 -10.95 10.47
N LYS A 219 -1.51 -11.42 11.59
CA LYS A 219 -1.42 -12.85 11.87
C LYS A 219 -2.77 -13.53 11.99
N ARG A 220 -3.73 -12.93 12.68
CA ARG A 220 -5.09 -13.46 12.80
C ARG A 220 -5.80 -13.58 11.45
N LEU A 221 -5.64 -12.56 10.59
CA LEU A 221 -6.19 -12.59 9.24
C LEU A 221 -5.54 -13.71 8.41
N ARG A 222 -4.22 -13.88 8.51
CA ARG A 222 -3.52 -14.99 7.83
C ARG A 222 -3.96 -16.36 8.37
N ASP A 223 -4.03 -16.52 9.67
CA ASP A 223 -4.47 -17.76 10.34
C ASP A 223 -5.94 -18.11 10.00
N ALA A 224 -6.79 -17.12 9.74
CA ALA A 224 -8.15 -17.30 9.26
C ALA A 224 -8.24 -17.71 7.77
N GLY A 225 -7.12 -17.79 7.06
CA GLY A 225 -7.07 -18.19 5.65
C GLY A 225 -7.13 -17.03 4.65
N CYS A 226 -7.10 -15.77 5.10
CA CYS A 226 -7.04 -14.64 4.18
C CYS A 226 -5.73 -14.66 3.38
N THR A 227 -5.83 -14.38 2.08
CA THR A 227 -4.69 -14.18 1.18
C THR A 227 -4.49 -12.73 0.80
N ILE A 228 -5.55 -11.92 0.90
CA ILE A 228 -5.54 -10.49 0.58
C ILE A 228 -6.31 -9.68 1.61
N ILE A 229 -5.82 -8.49 1.90
CA ILE A 229 -6.48 -7.51 2.77
C ILE A 229 -6.68 -6.22 1.98
N ARG A 230 -7.91 -5.73 1.92
CA ARG A 230 -8.18 -4.39 1.44
C ARG A 230 -8.19 -3.43 2.61
N VAL A 231 -7.32 -2.44 2.60
CA VAL A 231 -7.23 -1.46 3.69
C VAL A 231 -8.24 -0.35 3.44
N ALA A 232 -9.37 -0.47 4.10
CA ALA A 232 -10.51 0.43 3.96
C ALA A 232 -10.45 1.52 5.03
N HIS A 233 -10.64 2.78 4.71
CA HIS A 233 -10.56 3.42 3.39
C HIS A 233 -9.45 4.45 3.47
N TYR A 234 -8.27 4.02 3.88
CA TYR A 234 -7.06 4.83 4.12
C TYR A 234 -5.83 3.94 4.31
N PRO A 235 -4.62 4.45 4.05
CA PRO A 235 -3.38 3.70 4.28
C PRO A 235 -3.22 3.32 5.75
N GLN A 236 -2.91 2.06 6.00
CA GLN A 236 -2.76 1.53 7.35
C GLN A 236 -1.40 1.89 7.98
N ASP A 237 -1.23 1.56 9.25
CA ASP A 237 0.02 1.72 9.99
C ASP A 237 1.18 0.99 9.30
N PRO A 238 2.38 1.57 9.21
CA PRO A 238 3.55 0.89 8.63
C PRO A 238 3.86 -0.47 9.26
N ALA A 239 3.63 -0.64 10.56
CA ALA A 239 3.85 -1.93 11.23
C ALA A 239 2.88 -3.02 10.73
N PHE A 240 1.67 -2.66 10.31
CA PHE A 240 0.75 -3.60 9.66
C PHE A 240 1.26 -4.01 8.28
N MET A 241 1.78 -3.06 7.50
CA MET A 241 2.34 -3.35 6.18
C MET A 241 3.58 -4.26 6.29
N ASP A 242 4.45 -3.98 7.26
CA ASP A 242 5.59 -4.84 7.58
C ASP A 242 5.15 -6.26 7.97
N ALA A 243 4.09 -6.39 8.76
CA ALA A 243 3.54 -7.68 9.15
C ALA A 243 2.95 -8.43 7.95
N CYS A 244 2.29 -7.75 7.00
CA CYS A 244 1.79 -8.35 5.77
C CYS A 244 2.93 -8.89 4.91
N ASP A 245 4.05 -8.18 4.81
CA ASP A 245 5.25 -8.66 4.11
C ASP A 245 5.81 -9.93 4.72
N GLU A 246 5.88 -10.02 6.06
CA GLU A 246 6.43 -11.14 6.81
C GLU A 246 5.51 -12.37 6.86
N LEU A 247 4.21 -12.15 6.86
CA LEU A 247 3.20 -13.20 7.01
C LEU A 247 2.63 -13.70 5.67
N GLY A 248 2.97 -13.04 4.56
CA GLY A 248 2.48 -13.42 3.25
C GLY A 248 1.03 -13.03 3.00
N LEU A 249 0.66 -11.80 3.31
CA LEU A 249 -0.63 -11.23 2.96
C LEU A 249 -0.47 -10.23 1.83
N PHE A 250 -1.29 -10.34 0.79
CA PHE A 250 -1.43 -9.27 -0.18
C PHE A 250 -2.24 -8.11 0.39
N VAL A 251 -1.99 -6.90 -0.11
CA VAL A 251 -2.69 -5.69 0.32
C VAL A 251 -3.13 -4.87 -0.88
N ILE A 252 -4.37 -4.41 -0.86
CA ILE A 252 -4.88 -3.33 -1.70
C ILE A 252 -4.81 -2.06 -0.86
N VAL A 253 -3.98 -1.10 -1.28
CA VAL A 253 -3.79 0.15 -0.53
C VAL A 253 -4.66 1.24 -1.13
N ALA A 254 -5.54 1.82 -0.30
CA ALA A 254 -6.54 2.79 -0.69
C ALA A 254 -6.17 4.22 -0.30
N THR A 255 -6.46 5.17 -1.18
CA THR A 255 -6.40 6.61 -0.90
C THR A 255 -7.50 6.98 0.11
N PRO A 256 -7.22 7.86 1.10
CA PRO A 256 -8.19 8.24 2.11
C PRO A 256 -9.43 8.90 1.52
N GLY A 257 -10.61 8.37 1.81
CA GLY A 257 -11.89 8.98 1.45
C GLY A 257 -13.03 8.00 1.21
N TRP A 258 -14.25 8.43 1.56
CA TRP A 258 -15.46 7.64 1.49
C TRP A 258 -16.72 8.52 1.35
N GLN A 259 -17.54 8.25 0.33
CA GLN A 259 -18.85 8.84 0.08
C GLN A 259 -18.89 10.38 0.14
N TYR A 260 -17.81 11.05 -0.22
CA TYR A 260 -17.74 12.50 -0.21
C TYR A 260 -16.86 13.05 -1.35
N TRP A 261 -17.38 14.07 -2.01
CA TRP A 261 -16.66 14.85 -3.03
C TRP A 261 -16.92 16.34 -2.84
N ASN A 262 -15.85 17.14 -2.86
CA ASN A 262 -15.95 18.59 -2.93
C ASN A 262 -15.57 19.07 -4.33
N LYS A 263 -16.39 19.97 -4.90
CA LYS A 263 -16.17 20.53 -6.25
C LYS A 263 -15.04 21.57 -6.30
N ASP A 264 -14.50 22.01 -5.16
CA ASP A 264 -13.33 22.87 -5.14
C ASP A 264 -12.13 22.10 -5.74
N PRO A 265 -11.45 22.63 -6.78
CA PRO A 265 -10.29 21.97 -7.38
C PRO A 265 -9.20 21.62 -6.37
N LYS A 266 -9.00 22.45 -5.35
CA LYS A 266 -8.03 22.21 -4.28
C LYS A 266 -8.29 20.91 -3.53
N PHE A 267 -9.54 20.50 -3.36
CA PHE A 267 -9.87 19.21 -2.73
C PHE A 267 -9.33 18.04 -3.55
N GLY A 268 -9.58 18.04 -4.86
CA GLY A 268 -9.03 17.00 -5.77
C GLY A 268 -7.51 16.99 -5.79
N GLU A 269 -6.85 18.15 -5.78
CA GLU A 269 -5.39 18.26 -5.70
C GLU A 269 -4.83 17.65 -4.41
N LEU A 270 -5.48 17.88 -3.27
CA LEU A 270 -5.09 17.30 -1.99
C LEU A 270 -5.27 15.77 -1.98
N VAL A 271 -6.35 15.26 -2.58
CA VAL A 271 -6.54 13.81 -2.73
C VAL A 271 -5.45 13.21 -3.62
N HIS A 272 -5.11 13.85 -4.73
CA HIS A 272 -4.01 13.43 -5.59
C HIS A 272 -2.67 13.46 -4.87
N GLN A 273 -2.43 14.44 -4.00
CA GLN A 273 -1.23 14.48 -3.16
C GLN A 273 -1.20 13.30 -2.18
N ASN A 274 -2.32 12.99 -1.51
CA ASN A 274 -2.43 11.81 -0.66
C ASN A 274 -2.13 10.51 -1.43
N THR A 275 -2.58 10.40 -2.68
CA THR A 275 -2.26 9.25 -3.55
C THR A 275 -0.76 9.14 -3.81
N ARG A 276 -0.07 10.25 -4.13
CA ARG A 276 1.39 10.26 -4.32
C ARG A 276 2.12 9.80 -3.06
N GLU A 277 1.78 10.36 -1.92
CA GLU A 277 2.42 10.05 -0.63
C GLU A 277 2.19 8.60 -0.22
N MET A 278 0.98 8.07 -0.41
CA MET A 278 0.64 6.67 -0.19
C MET A 278 1.55 5.74 -1.00
N ILE A 279 1.69 6.00 -2.29
CA ILE A 279 2.52 5.16 -3.17
C ILE A 279 3.99 5.26 -2.79
N ARG A 280 4.52 6.45 -2.55
CA ARG A 280 5.91 6.67 -2.15
C ARG A 280 6.24 5.97 -0.84
N ARG A 281 5.32 5.99 0.13
CA ARG A 281 5.46 5.30 1.40
C ARG A 281 5.54 3.79 1.23
N ASP A 282 4.62 3.20 0.46
CA ASP A 282 4.37 1.76 0.48
C ASP A 282 4.95 1.00 -0.73
N ARG A 283 5.55 1.67 -1.69
CA ARG A 283 6.01 1.07 -2.97
C ARG A 283 7.07 -0.02 -2.85
N ASN A 284 7.80 -0.11 -1.74
CA ASN A 284 8.81 -1.14 -1.53
C ASN A 284 8.26 -2.42 -0.88
N HIS A 285 7.04 -2.40 -0.33
CA HIS A 285 6.41 -3.57 0.28
C HIS A 285 6.01 -4.61 -0.77
N PRO A 286 6.50 -5.85 -0.70
CA PRO A 286 6.07 -6.92 -1.61
C PRO A 286 4.60 -7.31 -1.41
N SER A 287 4.04 -7.10 -0.23
CA SER A 287 2.63 -7.32 0.07
C SER A 287 1.69 -6.43 -0.75
N VAL A 288 2.08 -5.21 -1.10
CA VAL A 288 1.23 -4.32 -1.90
C VAL A 288 1.01 -4.91 -3.28
N LEU A 289 -0.21 -5.40 -3.54
CA LEU A 289 -0.58 -6.02 -4.80
C LEU A 289 -1.27 -5.04 -5.75
N MET A 290 -2.17 -4.22 -5.25
CA MET A 290 -2.95 -3.26 -6.04
C MET A 290 -2.98 -1.89 -5.36
N TRP A 291 -3.08 -0.85 -6.18
CA TRP A 291 -3.32 0.52 -5.75
C TRP A 291 -4.77 0.91 -6.01
N GLU A 292 -5.45 1.47 -5.01
CA GLU A 292 -6.80 2.04 -5.13
C GLU A 292 -6.71 3.57 -4.96
N PRO A 293 -6.45 4.32 -6.04
CA PRO A 293 -6.18 5.75 -5.96
C PRO A 293 -7.45 6.60 -6.04
N ILE A 294 -8.60 6.00 -5.78
CA ILE A 294 -9.92 6.62 -5.86
C ILE A 294 -10.61 6.63 -4.49
N LEU A 295 -11.65 7.45 -4.37
CA LEU A 295 -12.44 7.55 -3.15
C LEU A 295 -13.57 6.52 -3.18
N ASN A 296 -13.65 5.67 -2.15
CA ASN A 296 -14.67 4.62 -2.06
C ASN A 296 -16.08 5.19 -2.11
N GLU A 297 -16.99 4.55 -2.86
CA GLU A 297 -18.41 4.90 -2.97
C GLU A 297 -18.69 6.38 -3.26
N THR A 298 -17.81 7.02 -3.98
CA THR A 298 -17.87 8.47 -4.22
C THR A 298 -18.16 8.79 -5.68
N ARG A 299 -19.05 9.72 -5.92
CA ARG A 299 -19.33 10.28 -7.26
C ARG A 299 -18.39 11.43 -7.56
N TYR A 300 -17.20 11.13 -7.99
CA TYR A 300 -16.19 12.08 -8.47
C TYR A 300 -16.25 12.24 -9.99
N PRO A 301 -15.75 13.32 -10.57
CA PRO A 301 -15.70 13.48 -12.02
C PRO A 301 -14.65 12.56 -12.66
N LEU A 302 -14.86 12.21 -13.93
CA LEU A 302 -13.98 11.29 -14.68
C LEU A 302 -12.53 11.81 -14.76
N ASP A 303 -12.34 13.09 -14.99
CA ASP A 303 -11.01 13.72 -15.08
C ASP A 303 -10.19 13.56 -13.77
N PHE A 304 -10.84 13.61 -12.62
CA PHE A 304 -10.20 13.28 -11.34
C PHE A 304 -9.66 11.86 -11.33
N ALA A 305 -10.48 10.88 -11.73
CA ALA A 305 -10.08 9.48 -11.76
C ALA A 305 -8.96 9.21 -12.77
N LEU A 306 -9.04 9.82 -13.96
CA LEU A 306 -7.99 9.71 -14.98
C LEU A 306 -6.66 10.29 -14.48
N LYS A 307 -6.71 11.43 -13.78
CA LYS A 307 -5.52 12.02 -13.18
C LYS A 307 -4.95 11.16 -12.04
N ALA A 308 -5.79 10.55 -11.21
CA ALA A 308 -5.36 9.61 -10.18
C ALA A 308 -4.67 8.38 -10.77
N LEU A 309 -5.18 7.85 -11.88
CA LEU A 309 -4.55 6.76 -12.64
C LEU A 309 -3.19 7.16 -13.20
N GLU A 310 -3.09 8.33 -13.84
CA GLU A 310 -1.83 8.89 -14.35
C GLU A 310 -0.79 9.01 -13.23
N ILE A 311 -1.16 9.64 -12.12
CA ILE A 311 -0.32 9.79 -10.93
C ILE A 311 0.19 8.44 -10.42
N THR A 312 -0.67 7.45 -10.36
CA THR A 312 -0.29 6.13 -9.88
C THR A 312 0.77 5.49 -10.79
N LYS A 313 0.59 5.62 -12.11
CA LYS A 313 1.54 5.11 -13.11
C LYS A 313 2.86 5.90 -13.15
N GLU A 314 2.82 7.20 -12.85
CA GLU A 314 4.03 8.04 -12.70
C GLU A 314 4.83 7.67 -11.45
N GLU A 315 4.16 7.45 -10.31
CA GLU A 315 4.82 7.13 -9.02
C GLU A 315 5.29 5.67 -8.95
N TYR A 316 4.61 4.76 -9.66
CA TYR A 316 5.00 3.36 -9.78
C TYR A 316 4.94 2.88 -11.24
N PRO A 317 5.94 3.22 -12.09
CA PRO A 317 5.94 2.92 -13.53
C PRO A 317 6.34 1.47 -13.88
N TYR A 318 6.25 0.55 -12.94
CA TYR A 318 6.68 -0.84 -13.12
C TYR A 318 5.51 -1.82 -13.12
N PRO A 319 5.61 -2.95 -13.83
CA PRO A 319 4.55 -3.95 -13.88
C PRO A 319 4.33 -4.65 -12.53
N GLY A 320 3.23 -5.41 -12.43
CA GLY A 320 2.93 -6.28 -11.28
C GLY A 320 2.23 -5.60 -10.10
N ARG A 321 1.78 -4.36 -10.30
CA ARG A 321 0.87 -3.67 -9.36
C ARG A 321 -0.17 -2.87 -10.13
N PRO A 322 -1.26 -3.53 -10.59
CA PRO A 322 -2.32 -2.88 -11.31
C PRO A 322 -3.02 -1.84 -10.44
N VAL A 323 -3.64 -0.89 -11.12
CA VAL A 323 -4.50 0.09 -10.50
C VAL A 323 -5.90 -0.51 -10.41
N ALA A 324 -6.34 -0.74 -9.18
CA ALA A 324 -7.69 -1.21 -8.93
C ALA A 324 -8.65 -0.05 -9.03
N ALA A 325 -9.77 -0.35 -9.65
CA ALA A 325 -10.68 0.64 -9.96
C ALA A 325 -11.99 0.62 -9.48
N ALA A 326 -12.54 1.32 -10.00
CA ALA A 326 -13.72 2.08 -10.21
C ALA A 326 -14.88 1.52 -9.44
N ASP A 327 -15.24 2.30 -8.50
CA ASP A 327 -16.57 2.23 -7.96
C ASP A 327 -17.61 2.35 -9.09
N VAL A 328 -18.64 1.49 -9.07
CA VAL A 328 -19.79 1.52 -9.98
C VAL A 328 -20.55 2.86 -9.99
N HIS A 329 -20.24 3.74 -9.03
CA HIS A 329 -20.89 5.05 -8.90
C HIS A 329 -20.32 6.12 -9.83
N SER A 330 -19.17 5.88 -10.48
CA SER A 330 -18.52 6.84 -11.38
C SER A 330 -18.52 6.34 -12.81
N ALA A 331 -19.36 6.95 -13.63
CA ALA A 331 -19.50 6.60 -15.04
C ALA A 331 -18.19 6.77 -15.82
N GLY A 332 -17.86 5.81 -16.69
CA GLY A 332 -16.71 5.88 -17.58
C GLY A 332 -15.36 5.55 -16.95
N VAL A 333 -15.27 5.33 -15.66
CA VAL A 333 -13.98 5.08 -14.98
C VAL A 333 -13.50 3.64 -15.20
N LYS A 334 -14.37 2.66 -15.15
CA LYS A 334 -14.05 1.23 -15.32
C LYS A 334 -13.20 0.95 -16.56
N GLU A 335 -13.44 1.67 -17.64
CA GLU A 335 -12.83 1.43 -18.95
C GLU A 335 -11.32 1.72 -19.00
N HIS A 336 -10.82 2.44 -18.00
CA HIS A 336 -9.44 2.94 -17.97
C HIS A 336 -8.55 2.21 -16.96
N TYR A 337 -9.15 1.53 -16.00
CA TYR A 337 -8.42 0.90 -14.92
C TYR A 337 -8.05 -0.56 -15.20
N ASP A 338 -7.04 -1.09 -14.53
CA ASP A 338 -6.50 -2.42 -14.83
C ASP A 338 -7.33 -3.55 -14.21
N VAL A 339 -7.90 -3.31 -13.01
CA VAL A 339 -8.80 -4.23 -12.29
C VAL A 339 -10.10 -3.51 -11.99
N VAL A 340 -11.23 -4.16 -12.21
CA VAL A 340 -12.55 -3.59 -12.01
C VAL A 340 -13.20 -4.14 -10.76
N TYR A 341 -13.90 -3.30 -10.01
CA TYR A 341 -14.71 -3.77 -8.91
C TYR A 341 -16.09 -4.22 -9.42
N GLY A 342 -16.40 -5.47 -9.15
CA GLY A 342 -17.64 -6.14 -9.62
C GLY A 342 -17.93 -7.38 -8.81
N TRP A 343 -18.92 -8.13 -9.26
CA TRP A 343 -19.39 -9.35 -8.60
C TRP A 343 -19.12 -10.59 -9.47
N PRO A 344 -19.12 -11.79 -8.86
CA PRO A 344 -19.13 -13.04 -9.63
C PRO A 344 -20.23 -13.03 -10.70
N GLY A 345 -19.88 -13.37 -11.95
CA GLY A 345 -20.82 -13.38 -13.08
C GLY A 345 -21.04 -12.02 -13.78
N ASP A 346 -20.40 -10.95 -13.34
CA ASP A 346 -20.45 -9.66 -14.05
C ASP A 346 -19.70 -9.70 -15.39
N ASP A 347 -18.77 -10.64 -15.56
CA ASP A 347 -18.03 -10.90 -16.80
C ASP A 347 -18.93 -11.35 -17.96
N GLU A 348 -20.07 -11.97 -17.67
CA GLU A 348 -21.08 -12.33 -18.68
C GLU A 348 -21.80 -11.12 -19.26
N LYS A 349 -21.72 -9.97 -18.59
CA LYS A 349 -22.46 -8.73 -18.91
C LYS A 349 -21.60 -7.65 -19.55
N GLU A 350 -20.28 -7.82 -19.59
CA GLU A 350 -19.36 -6.77 -20.02
C GLU A 350 -18.65 -7.12 -21.34
N ASP A 351 -18.63 -6.15 -22.28
CA ASP A 351 -18.01 -6.26 -23.61
C ASP A 351 -16.45 -6.21 -23.58
N LYS A 352 -15.80 -6.19 -22.39
CA LYS A 352 -14.35 -6.11 -22.26
C LYS A 352 -13.76 -7.32 -21.54
N PRO A 353 -13.28 -8.33 -22.29
CA PRO A 353 -12.81 -9.60 -21.74
C PRO A 353 -11.37 -9.57 -21.17
N GLU A 354 -10.75 -8.41 -20.97
CA GLU A 354 -9.33 -8.33 -20.61
C GLU A 354 -9.08 -7.85 -19.18
N GLN A 355 -10.05 -7.20 -18.53
CA GLN A 355 -9.89 -6.69 -17.17
C GLN A 355 -10.31 -7.74 -16.15
N CYS A 356 -9.44 -8.00 -15.16
CA CYS A 356 -9.81 -8.82 -14.02
C CYS A 356 -10.85 -8.13 -13.16
N ILE A 357 -11.75 -8.93 -12.55
CA ILE A 357 -12.83 -8.47 -11.68
C ILE A 357 -12.51 -8.89 -10.25
N PHE A 358 -12.67 -7.96 -9.30
CA PHE A 358 -12.49 -8.21 -7.88
C PHE A 358 -13.69 -7.65 -7.10
N THR A 359 -14.25 -8.42 -6.17
CA THR A 359 -15.30 -7.92 -5.28
C THR A 359 -14.65 -7.22 -4.08
N ARG A 360 -14.69 -5.89 -4.07
CA ARG A 360 -14.05 -5.09 -3.02
C ARG A 360 -14.65 -5.30 -1.63
N GLU A 361 -15.94 -5.61 -1.56
CA GLU A 361 -16.70 -5.81 -0.33
C GLU A 361 -17.79 -6.85 -0.54
N PHE A 362 -17.87 -7.87 0.30
CA PHE A 362 -18.95 -8.85 0.31
C PHE A 362 -19.28 -9.28 1.74
N GLY A 363 -20.45 -9.91 1.95
CA GLY A 363 -20.87 -10.40 3.26
C GLY A 363 -21.47 -9.32 4.17
N GLU A 364 -21.72 -8.13 3.62
CA GLU A 364 -22.41 -7.07 4.36
C GLU A 364 -23.84 -7.46 4.72
N ASN A 365 -24.51 -8.15 3.82
CA ASN A 365 -25.90 -8.53 3.96
C ASN A 365 -25.99 -10.00 4.34
N VAL A 366 -26.21 -10.27 5.59
CA VAL A 366 -26.61 -11.59 6.04
C VAL A 366 -28.07 -11.77 5.67
N ASP A 367 -28.35 -12.70 4.76
CA ASP A 367 -29.70 -13.06 4.36
C ASP A 367 -30.35 -13.82 5.51
N ASP A 368 -30.72 -13.11 6.54
CA ASP A 368 -31.50 -13.57 7.64
C ASP A 368 -32.85 -12.85 7.67
N TRP A 369 -33.83 -13.52 8.16
CA TRP A 369 -35.21 -13.13 8.11
C TRP A 369 -35.56 -11.78 8.73
N TYR A 370 -34.65 -11.00 9.23
CA TYR A 370 -34.88 -9.65 9.79
C TYR A 370 -33.61 -8.90 10.24
N ALA A 371 -32.42 -9.42 10.07
CA ALA A 371 -31.19 -8.79 10.56
C ALA A 371 -30.48 -7.89 9.51
N HIS A 372 -31.09 -7.69 8.36
CA HIS A 372 -30.52 -6.90 7.26
C HIS A 372 -30.49 -5.39 7.50
N ASN A 373 -30.65 -4.95 8.72
CA ASN A 373 -30.76 -3.52 9.02
C ASN A 373 -29.55 -2.91 9.75
N ASN A 374 -28.48 -3.63 10.01
CA ASN A 374 -27.37 -3.09 10.79
C ASN A 374 -26.03 -3.58 10.29
N ASN A 375 -25.70 -3.32 9.03
CA ASN A 375 -24.53 -3.95 8.43
C ASN A 375 -24.51 -5.46 8.76
N ASN A 376 -25.67 -5.97 9.05
CA ASN A 376 -26.11 -7.36 9.09
C ASN A 376 -25.24 -8.29 9.93
N ARG A 377 -24.66 -7.77 10.99
CA ARG A 377 -23.87 -8.53 11.92
C ARG A 377 -24.72 -8.91 13.14
N ALA A 378 -24.89 -10.21 13.31
CA ALA A 378 -25.58 -10.73 14.47
C ALA A 378 -24.84 -10.36 15.76
N SER A 379 -25.52 -9.71 16.68
CA SER A 379 -25.01 -9.47 18.01
C SER A 379 -24.96 -10.77 18.81
N ARG A 380 -23.92 -10.98 19.60
CA ARG A 380 -23.84 -12.10 20.57
C ARG A 380 -25.03 -12.12 21.53
N SER A 381 -25.59 -10.97 21.87
CA SER A 381 -26.78 -10.85 22.74
C SER A 381 -28.03 -11.42 22.13
N TRP A 382 -28.08 -11.69 20.83
CA TRP A 382 -29.24 -12.26 20.14
C TRP A 382 -29.27 -13.80 20.22
N GLY A 383 -28.19 -14.42 20.74
CA GLY A 383 -28.07 -15.85 20.91
C GLY A 383 -27.38 -16.57 19.75
N GLU A 384 -27.29 -17.88 19.82
CA GLU A 384 -26.54 -18.73 18.91
C GLU A 384 -27.14 -18.81 17.50
N ARG A 385 -28.46 -18.79 17.39
CA ARG A 385 -29.14 -18.99 16.09
C ARG A 385 -28.83 -17.89 15.09
N PRO A 386 -28.92 -16.57 15.41
CA PRO A 386 -28.50 -15.51 14.50
C PRO A 386 -27.02 -15.59 14.14
N LEU A 387 -26.14 -15.93 15.07
CA LEU A 387 -24.71 -16.13 14.82
C LEU A 387 -24.44 -17.27 13.83
N LEU A 388 -25.18 -18.37 13.96
CA LEU A 388 -25.09 -19.52 13.05
C LEU A 388 -25.56 -19.14 11.63
N VAL A 389 -26.66 -18.41 11.50
CA VAL A 389 -27.17 -17.91 10.22
C VAL A 389 -26.13 -16.99 9.55
N GLN A 390 -25.52 -16.09 10.31
CA GLN A 390 -24.42 -15.25 9.81
C GLN A 390 -23.23 -16.09 9.32
N ALA A 391 -22.80 -17.06 10.10
CA ALA A 391 -21.70 -17.94 9.73
C ALA A 391 -21.99 -18.73 8.44
N MET A 392 -23.22 -19.24 8.30
CA MET A 392 -23.63 -19.95 7.08
C MET A 392 -23.71 -19.02 5.86
N SER A 393 -24.22 -17.80 6.02
CA SER A 393 -24.27 -16.81 4.96
C SER A 393 -22.87 -16.43 4.48
N LEU A 394 -21.94 -16.18 5.40
CA LEU A 394 -20.55 -15.91 5.07
C LEU A 394 -19.88 -17.10 4.39
N ALA A 395 -20.10 -18.32 4.89
CA ALA A 395 -19.56 -19.54 4.28
C ALA A 395 -20.02 -19.70 2.82
N LYS A 396 -21.31 -19.41 2.54
CA LYS A 396 -21.84 -19.40 1.17
C LYS A 396 -21.16 -18.37 0.29
N SER A 397 -21.00 -17.14 0.79
CA SER A 397 -20.33 -16.07 0.04
C SER A 397 -18.85 -16.41 -0.26
N TYR A 398 -18.13 -16.95 0.72
CA TYR A 398 -16.76 -17.42 0.50
C TYR A 398 -16.67 -18.56 -0.51
N ASP A 399 -17.59 -19.52 -0.46
CA ASP A 399 -17.67 -20.62 -1.43
C ASP A 399 -17.88 -20.09 -2.85
N GLU A 400 -18.74 -19.11 -3.02
CA GLU A 400 -18.97 -18.42 -4.31
C GLU A 400 -17.70 -17.72 -4.80
N MET A 401 -17.00 -16.96 -3.93
CA MET A 401 -15.74 -16.30 -4.28
C MET A 401 -14.66 -17.29 -4.71
N TYR A 402 -14.56 -18.44 -4.05
CA TYR A 402 -13.56 -19.47 -4.38
C TYR A 402 -13.89 -20.26 -5.64
N ARG A 403 -15.16 -20.47 -5.97
CA ARG A 403 -15.59 -21.27 -7.13
C ARG A 403 -15.63 -20.51 -8.43
N THR A 404 -15.81 -19.19 -8.38
CA THR A 404 -15.85 -18.35 -9.58
C THR A 404 -14.44 -18.13 -10.10
N THR A 405 -14.22 -18.41 -11.37
CA THR A 405 -12.91 -18.34 -12.04
C THR A 405 -12.96 -17.44 -13.28
N GLY A 406 -11.95 -17.45 -14.09
CA GLY A 406 -11.88 -16.64 -15.30
C GLY A 406 -11.41 -15.22 -15.00
N LEU A 407 -12.16 -14.24 -15.43
CA LEU A 407 -11.88 -12.82 -15.15
C LEU A 407 -11.98 -12.49 -13.66
N PHE A 408 -12.81 -13.22 -12.93
CA PHE A 408 -13.00 -13.02 -11.49
C PHE A 408 -11.83 -13.58 -10.70
N ILE A 409 -11.16 -12.73 -9.93
CA ILE A 409 -9.94 -13.06 -9.21
C ILE A 409 -10.10 -13.12 -7.69
N GLY A 410 -11.29 -12.86 -7.16
CA GLY A 410 -11.58 -12.96 -5.72
C GLY A 410 -12.30 -11.77 -5.13
N GLY A 411 -12.29 -11.69 -3.80
CA GLY A 411 -12.97 -10.63 -3.07
C GLY A 411 -12.52 -10.46 -1.63
N ALA A 412 -12.91 -9.34 -1.03
CA ALA A 412 -12.65 -8.99 0.35
C ALA A 412 -13.96 -8.87 1.15
N GLN A 413 -14.10 -9.65 2.22
CA GLN A 413 -15.26 -9.56 3.13
C GLN A 413 -15.25 -8.20 3.85
N TRP A 414 -16.44 -7.62 3.97
CA TRP A 414 -16.69 -6.42 4.78
C TRP A 414 -17.10 -6.74 6.21
#